data_91c6dc42ce4c0f0d090caecc4a4ec24f
#
_entry.id   91c6dc42ce4c0f0d090caecc4a4ec24f
#
_cell.length_a   1.000
_cell.length_b   1.000
_cell.length_c   1.000
_cell.angle_alpha   90.00
_cell.angle_beta   90.00
_cell.angle_gamma   90.00
#
_symmetry.space_group_name_H-M   'P 1'
#
loop_
_entity.id
_entity.type
_entity.pdbx_description
1 polymer ?
#
loop_
_entity_poly.entity_id
_entity_poly.type
_entity_poly.pdbx_seq_one_letter_code
_entity_poly.pdbx_strand_id
1 'polypeptide(L)'
;MEKDILQRIAEECGGYSKRQKAIAKYICENSEIVAFMTAQMLSEAAGVSESSVVRFARQLGFDGYIELRRALQQLIKDRIATREEAAEMDSRELGQLVAAGMQCLQSAATPQNERALEQAFLLLSGAEQIVVQAGLGMEGLDSNFAGSLRALGFLAWAAPEGISREILELDDRSVLVSIGGHYYSGLLGPLRYARARNAGVLVLTEDETAPMRQYADAMLVGKGLAAVAVLITALLSVLEKNSGSRLEANLAELDALHGEYHTYEFTEN
;
A
#
# COMPACT_ATOMS: atom_id res chain seq x y z
N MET A 1 0.60 22.22 14.10
CA MET A 1 0.94 20.84 13.71
C MET A 1 2.37 20.86 13.18
N GLU A 2 3.27 20.24 13.89
CA GLU A 2 4.67 20.12 13.46
C GLU A 2 4.71 19.15 12.29
N LYS A 3 5.30 19.57 11.15
CA LYS A 3 5.36 18.74 9.95
C LYS A 3 6.18 17.48 10.23
N ASP A 4 5.69 16.33 9.77
CA ASP A 4 6.42 15.06 9.82
C ASP A 4 7.81 15.22 9.19
N ILE A 5 8.84 14.69 9.84
CA ILE A 5 10.23 14.78 9.40
C ILE A 5 10.44 14.25 7.98
N LEU A 6 9.74 13.19 7.58
CA LEU A 6 9.82 12.65 6.23
C LEU A 6 9.23 13.60 5.20
N GLN A 7 8.14 14.28 5.55
CA GLN A 7 7.54 15.30 4.71
C GLN A 7 8.49 16.51 4.54
N ARG A 8 9.16 16.95 5.62
CA ARG A 8 10.18 18.01 5.54
C ARG A 8 11.33 17.62 4.63
N ILE A 9 11.86 16.38 4.77
CA ILE A 9 12.92 15.86 3.91
C ILE A 9 12.49 15.86 2.43
N ALA A 10 11.27 15.48 2.14
CA ALA A 10 10.74 15.43 0.78
C ALA A 10 10.54 16.83 0.17
N GLU A 11 9.99 17.77 0.93
CA GLU A 11 9.76 19.17 0.50
C GLU A 11 11.07 19.92 0.22
N GLU A 12 12.09 19.72 1.03
CA GLU A 12 13.39 20.37 0.90
C GLU A 12 14.31 19.72 -0.15
N CYS A 13 13.89 18.60 -0.74
CA CYS A 13 14.72 17.79 -1.66
C CYS A 13 15.26 18.59 -2.87
N GLY A 14 14.55 19.63 -3.30
CA GLY A 14 14.98 20.52 -4.39
C GLY A 14 16.31 21.22 -4.13
N GLY A 15 16.56 21.61 -2.87
CA GLY A 15 17.76 22.33 -2.43
C GLY A 15 18.96 21.44 -2.05
N TYR A 16 18.80 20.12 -2.08
CA TYR A 16 19.85 19.20 -1.63
C TYR A 16 20.93 18.97 -2.68
N SER A 17 22.19 18.93 -2.21
CA SER A 17 23.32 18.46 -3.01
C SER A 17 23.14 16.97 -3.40
N LYS A 18 23.91 16.48 -4.41
CA LYS A 18 23.83 15.08 -4.85
C LYS A 18 23.97 14.06 -3.70
N ARG A 19 24.88 14.32 -2.74
CA ARG A 19 25.06 13.44 -1.57
C ARG A 19 23.88 13.50 -0.60
N GLN A 20 23.33 14.69 -0.36
CA GLN A 20 22.17 14.88 0.48
C GLN A 20 20.91 14.24 -0.11
N LYS A 21 20.75 14.33 -1.44
CA LYS A 21 19.66 13.64 -2.16
C LYS A 21 19.75 12.11 -1.99
N ALA A 22 20.97 11.56 -2.00
CA ALA A 22 21.15 10.13 -1.75
C ALA A 22 20.74 9.73 -0.33
N ILE A 23 21.12 10.52 0.69
CA ILE A 23 20.73 10.29 2.09
C ILE A 23 19.22 10.47 2.24
N ALA A 24 18.66 11.57 1.76
CA ALA A 24 17.22 11.87 1.82
C ALA A 24 16.39 10.76 1.19
N LYS A 25 16.78 10.33 -0.01
CA LYS A 25 16.14 9.24 -0.72
C LYS A 25 16.15 7.95 0.10
N TYR A 26 17.32 7.57 0.63
CA TYR A 26 17.44 6.34 1.42
C TYR A 26 16.60 6.41 2.71
N ILE A 27 16.57 7.55 3.40
CA ILE A 27 15.75 7.75 4.60
C ILE A 27 14.26 7.63 4.26
N CYS A 28 13.79 8.30 3.19
CA CYS A 28 12.38 8.25 2.80
C CYS A 28 11.93 6.86 2.36
N GLU A 29 12.81 6.12 1.69
CA GLU A 29 12.53 4.76 1.20
C GLU A 29 12.65 3.69 2.30
N ASN A 30 13.36 3.96 3.40
CA ASN A 30 13.72 2.96 4.42
C ASN A 30 13.66 3.52 5.85
N SER A 31 12.73 4.42 6.12
CA SER A 31 12.68 5.19 7.39
C SER A 31 12.69 4.31 8.64
N GLU A 32 12.02 3.18 8.58
CA GLU A 32 11.91 2.21 9.69
C GLU A 32 13.24 1.54 9.98
N ILE A 33 13.96 1.12 8.94
CA ILE A 33 15.29 0.52 9.06
C ILE A 33 16.28 1.57 9.55
N VAL A 34 16.23 2.79 8.99
CA VAL A 34 17.12 3.90 9.33
C VAL A 34 16.97 4.31 10.80
N ALA A 35 15.79 4.21 11.39
CA ALA A 35 15.57 4.47 12.80
C ALA A 35 16.41 3.58 13.74
N PHE A 36 16.89 2.43 13.25
CA PHE A 36 17.74 1.51 14.01
C PHE A 36 19.19 1.46 13.50
N MET A 37 19.51 2.14 12.39
CA MET A 37 20.87 2.19 11.83
C MET A 37 21.78 3.14 12.60
N THR A 38 23.09 2.84 12.58
CA THR A 38 24.14 3.81 12.97
C THR A 38 24.40 4.79 11.82
N ALA A 39 25.09 5.91 12.10
CA ALA A 39 25.50 6.84 11.04
C ALA A 39 26.40 6.16 10.00
N GLN A 40 27.24 5.23 10.44
CA GLN A 40 28.09 4.42 9.57
C GLN A 40 27.25 3.54 8.65
N MET A 41 26.30 2.76 9.19
CA MET A 41 25.41 1.91 8.38
C MET A 41 24.63 2.71 7.35
N LEU A 42 24.08 3.87 7.73
CA LEU A 42 23.37 4.75 6.79
C LEU A 42 24.31 5.31 5.72
N SER A 43 25.54 5.66 6.09
CA SER A 43 26.51 6.18 5.13
C SER A 43 26.91 5.15 4.09
N GLU A 44 27.13 3.92 4.50
CA GLU A 44 27.40 2.78 3.62
C GLU A 44 26.23 2.49 2.68
N ALA A 45 25.01 2.43 3.22
CA ALA A 45 23.79 2.17 2.46
C ALA A 45 23.45 3.29 1.46
N ALA A 46 23.68 4.56 1.82
CA ALA A 46 23.45 5.70 0.94
C ALA A 46 24.65 6.02 0.00
N GLY A 47 25.77 5.29 0.11
CA GLY A 47 26.98 5.51 -0.70
C GLY A 47 27.64 6.86 -0.45
N VAL A 48 27.67 7.33 0.80
CA VAL A 48 28.25 8.62 1.21
C VAL A 48 29.19 8.46 2.41
N SER A 49 29.85 9.53 2.83
CA SER A 49 30.67 9.49 4.06
C SER A 49 29.78 9.70 5.29
N GLU A 50 30.16 9.13 6.43
CA GLU A 50 29.50 9.33 7.72
C GLU A 50 29.39 10.83 8.10
N SER A 51 30.44 11.61 7.84
CA SER A 51 30.42 13.06 8.03
C SER A 51 29.35 13.77 7.18
N SER A 52 28.95 13.19 6.04
CA SER A 52 27.85 13.70 5.21
C SER A 52 26.49 13.42 5.86
N VAL A 53 26.33 12.28 6.50
CA VAL A 53 25.11 11.91 7.27
C VAL A 53 24.93 12.85 8.46
N VAL A 54 26.00 13.11 9.23
CA VAL A 54 25.95 14.03 10.38
C VAL A 54 25.63 15.47 9.92
N ARG A 55 26.23 15.93 8.82
CA ARG A 55 25.92 17.26 8.26
C ARG A 55 24.50 17.35 7.73
N PHE A 56 23.98 16.30 7.13
CA PHE A 56 22.60 16.25 6.67
C PHE A 56 21.62 16.38 7.84
N ALA A 57 21.86 15.66 8.96
CA ALA A 57 21.05 15.79 10.16
C ALA A 57 21.06 17.22 10.72
N ARG A 58 22.23 17.88 10.74
CA ARG A 58 22.36 19.27 11.17
C ARG A 58 21.62 20.25 10.25
N GLN A 59 21.64 20.03 8.97
CA GLN A 59 20.89 20.86 8.01
C GLN A 59 19.37 20.74 8.22
N LEU A 60 18.90 19.57 8.63
CA LEU A 60 17.50 19.36 9.04
C LEU A 60 17.18 19.95 10.43
N GLY A 61 18.14 20.67 11.08
CA GLY A 61 17.93 21.32 12.37
C GLY A 61 18.16 20.44 13.59
N PHE A 62 18.75 19.26 13.42
CA PHE A 62 19.14 18.38 14.53
C PHE A 62 20.60 18.62 14.95
N ASP A 63 20.93 18.42 16.22
CA ASP A 63 22.31 18.53 16.71
C ASP A 63 23.28 17.53 16.06
N GLY A 64 22.75 16.43 15.54
CA GLY A 64 23.48 15.39 14.82
C GLY A 64 22.60 14.19 14.47
N TYR A 65 23.23 13.14 13.94
CA TYR A 65 22.51 11.95 13.48
C TYR A 65 21.77 11.21 14.60
N ILE A 66 22.30 11.20 15.82
CA ILE A 66 21.65 10.54 16.96
C ILE A 66 20.28 11.17 17.24
N GLU A 67 20.17 12.48 17.15
CA GLU A 67 18.91 13.18 17.37
C GLU A 67 17.94 12.96 16.20
N LEU A 68 18.40 13.04 14.95
CA LEU A 68 17.64 12.67 13.77
C LEU A 68 17.08 11.25 13.90
N ARG A 69 17.93 10.30 14.31
CA ARG A 69 17.50 8.91 14.51
C ARG A 69 16.44 8.79 15.61
N ARG A 70 16.58 9.50 16.72
CA ARG A 70 15.56 9.55 17.79
C ARG A 70 14.23 10.11 17.28
N ALA A 71 14.28 11.14 16.46
CA ALA A 71 13.08 11.72 15.85
C ALA A 71 12.39 10.72 14.88
N LEU A 72 13.16 9.95 14.10
CA LEU A 72 12.62 8.86 13.28
C LEU A 72 12.03 7.74 14.16
N GLN A 73 12.69 7.37 15.25
CA GLN A 73 12.16 6.39 16.21
C GLN A 73 10.87 6.87 16.86
N GLN A 74 10.80 8.16 17.20
CA GLN A 74 9.57 8.72 17.77
C GLN A 74 8.44 8.75 16.75
N LEU A 75 8.72 9.12 15.51
CA LEU A 75 7.75 9.06 14.42
C LEU A 75 7.15 7.65 14.25
N ILE A 76 8.00 6.61 14.30
CA ILE A 76 7.56 5.22 14.23
C ILE A 76 6.73 4.87 15.46
N LYS A 77 7.16 5.26 16.66
CA LYS A 77 6.41 5.06 17.89
C LYS A 77 5.04 5.75 17.85
N ASP A 78 4.99 7.00 17.36
CA ASP A 78 3.73 7.74 17.26
C ASP A 78 2.79 7.08 16.24
N ARG A 79 3.32 6.57 15.14
CA ARG A 79 2.56 5.77 14.16
C ARG A 79 2.05 4.45 14.77
N ILE A 80 2.85 3.80 15.61
CA ILE A 80 2.45 2.59 16.36
C ILE A 80 1.47 2.96 17.48
N ALA A 81 1.71 4.04 18.23
CA ALA A 81 0.87 4.50 19.33
C ALA A 81 -0.52 4.95 18.87
N THR A 82 -0.63 5.57 17.69
CA THR A 82 -1.95 5.86 17.08
C THR A 82 -2.75 4.56 16.85
N ARG A 83 -2.05 3.45 16.70
CA ARG A 83 -2.62 2.11 16.60
C ARG A 83 -2.86 1.48 17.98
N GLU A 84 -2.01 1.80 18.96
CA GLU A 84 -2.13 1.36 20.36
C GLU A 84 -3.15 2.18 21.15
N GLU A 85 -3.34 3.46 20.89
CA GLU A 85 -4.44 4.26 21.44
C GLU A 85 -5.81 3.71 21.02
N ALA A 86 -5.90 3.11 19.83
CA ALA A 86 -7.06 2.30 19.46
C ALA A 86 -7.11 0.95 20.22
N ALA A 87 -5.99 0.48 20.78
CA ALA A 87 -5.88 -0.78 21.51
C ALA A 87 -5.93 -0.62 23.04
N GLU A 88 -5.60 0.55 23.59
CA GLU A 88 -5.74 0.87 25.03
C GLU A 88 -7.16 1.23 25.45
N MET A 89 -8.11 1.30 24.53
CA MET A 89 -9.54 1.30 24.90
C MET A 89 -9.83 -0.01 25.63
N ASP A 90 -10.18 0.13 26.92
CA ASP A 90 -10.52 -0.99 27.79
C ASP A 90 -11.46 -1.95 27.06
N SER A 91 -11.01 -3.18 26.80
CA SER A 91 -11.73 -4.22 26.07
C SER A 91 -13.09 -4.60 26.70
N ARG A 92 -13.45 -3.97 27.84
CA ARG A 92 -14.74 -4.09 28.50
C ARG A 92 -15.87 -3.31 27.82
N GLU A 93 -15.56 -2.43 26.85
CA GLU A 93 -16.57 -1.65 26.14
C GLU A 93 -16.52 -1.90 24.62
N LEU A 94 -16.85 -3.13 24.21
CA LEU A 94 -16.95 -3.50 22.78
C LEU A 94 -17.79 -2.47 21.97
N GLY A 95 -18.81 -1.87 22.58
CA GLY A 95 -19.63 -0.84 21.93
C GLY A 95 -18.84 0.41 21.50
N GLN A 96 -17.87 0.84 22.31
CA GLN A 96 -17.02 1.99 21.96
C GLN A 96 -16.02 1.63 20.84
N LEU A 97 -15.45 0.43 20.89
CA LEU A 97 -14.58 -0.09 19.81
C LEU A 97 -15.33 -0.20 18.48
N VAL A 98 -16.56 -0.70 18.52
CA VAL A 98 -17.43 -0.77 17.33
C VAL A 98 -17.75 0.64 16.82
N ALA A 99 -18.09 1.58 17.70
CA ALA A 99 -18.37 2.97 17.31
C ALA A 99 -17.16 3.66 16.66
N ALA A 100 -15.96 3.47 17.23
CA ALA A 100 -14.72 3.97 16.64
C ALA A 100 -14.44 3.32 15.26
N GLY A 101 -14.65 2.02 15.13
CA GLY A 101 -14.57 1.32 13.86
C GLY A 101 -15.54 1.89 12.81
N MET A 102 -16.79 2.17 13.20
CA MET A 102 -17.77 2.79 12.29
C MET A 102 -17.31 4.18 11.82
N GLN A 103 -16.70 4.99 12.67
CA GLN A 103 -16.14 6.28 12.26
C GLN A 103 -14.99 6.11 11.24
N CYS A 104 -14.12 5.12 11.45
CA CYS A 104 -13.09 4.78 10.47
C CYS A 104 -13.70 4.39 9.12
N LEU A 105 -14.75 3.56 9.10
CA LEU A 105 -15.45 3.18 7.88
C LEU A 105 -16.09 4.39 7.18
N GLN A 106 -16.73 5.27 7.94
CA GLN A 106 -17.33 6.50 7.40
C GLN A 106 -16.27 7.42 6.76
N SER A 107 -15.01 7.38 7.24
CA SER A 107 -13.91 8.16 6.66
C SER A 107 -13.55 7.76 5.22
N ALA A 108 -13.96 6.57 4.77
CA ALA A 108 -13.77 6.12 3.40
C ALA A 108 -14.80 6.74 2.42
N ALA A 109 -15.96 7.19 2.91
CA ALA A 109 -17.01 7.79 2.09
C ALA A 109 -16.72 9.27 1.81
N THR A 110 -15.80 9.53 0.90
CA THR A 110 -15.38 10.88 0.49
C THR A 110 -15.59 11.11 -1.00
N PRO A 111 -15.86 12.35 -1.45
CA PRO A 111 -15.95 12.66 -2.88
C PRO A 111 -14.66 12.34 -3.66
N GLN A 112 -13.52 12.31 -2.96
CA GLN A 112 -12.25 11.91 -3.55
C GLN A 112 -12.22 10.41 -3.83
N ASN A 113 -12.65 9.59 -2.88
CA ASN A 113 -12.74 8.14 -3.05
C ASN A 113 -13.81 7.74 -4.08
N GLU A 114 -14.91 8.47 -4.18
CA GLU A 114 -15.92 8.23 -5.23
C GLU A 114 -15.31 8.35 -6.63
N ARG A 115 -14.57 9.44 -6.91
CA ARG A 115 -13.87 9.63 -8.19
C ARG A 115 -12.77 8.59 -8.40
N ALA A 116 -12.00 8.29 -7.35
CA ALA A 116 -10.95 7.30 -7.41
C ALA A 116 -11.51 5.89 -7.66
N LEU A 117 -12.71 5.58 -7.15
CA LEU A 117 -13.40 4.32 -7.38
C LEU A 117 -13.78 4.15 -8.86
N GLU A 118 -14.29 5.21 -9.50
CA GLU A 118 -14.57 5.21 -10.95
C GLU A 118 -13.29 5.00 -11.77
N GLN A 119 -12.22 5.70 -11.41
CA GLN A 119 -10.92 5.54 -12.07
C GLN A 119 -10.35 4.13 -11.88
N ALA A 120 -10.42 3.58 -10.66
CA ALA A 120 -10.00 2.23 -10.35
C ALA A 120 -10.82 1.17 -11.11
N PHE A 121 -12.13 1.38 -11.24
CA PHE A 121 -13.00 0.52 -12.04
C PHE A 121 -12.56 0.49 -13.51
N LEU A 122 -12.35 1.65 -14.13
CA LEU A 122 -11.91 1.74 -15.52
C LEU A 122 -10.54 1.08 -15.72
N LEU A 123 -9.61 1.32 -14.79
CA LEU A 123 -8.26 0.77 -14.82
C LEU A 123 -8.28 -0.76 -14.78
N LEU A 124 -8.99 -1.34 -13.80
CA LEU A 124 -9.06 -2.80 -13.64
C LEU A 124 -9.86 -3.48 -14.77
N SER A 125 -10.95 -2.83 -15.24
CA SER A 125 -11.76 -3.39 -16.33
C SER A 125 -11.02 -3.49 -17.65
N GLY A 126 -10.07 -2.58 -17.91
CA GLY A 126 -9.23 -2.57 -19.11
C GLY A 126 -7.97 -3.44 -19.01
N ALA A 127 -7.66 -3.98 -17.84
CA ALA A 127 -6.46 -4.78 -17.64
C ALA A 127 -6.56 -6.18 -18.26
N GLU A 128 -5.48 -6.64 -18.90
CA GLU A 128 -5.34 -8.05 -19.31
C GLU A 128 -4.87 -8.89 -18.12
N GLN A 129 -4.02 -8.33 -17.25
CA GLN A 129 -3.60 -8.98 -16.00
C GLN A 129 -3.52 -7.98 -14.85
N ILE A 130 -3.79 -8.47 -13.66
CA ILE A 130 -3.77 -7.68 -12.43
C ILE A 130 -2.85 -8.38 -11.42
N VAL A 131 -1.87 -7.65 -10.92
CA VAL A 131 -1.01 -8.11 -9.83
C VAL A 131 -1.33 -7.31 -8.58
N VAL A 132 -1.61 -8.00 -7.48
CA VAL A 132 -1.96 -7.38 -6.21
C VAL A 132 -0.87 -7.67 -5.19
N GLN A 133 -0.34 -6.66 -4.55
CA GLN A 133 0.58 -6.81 -3.43
C GLN A 133 0.12 -5.99 -2.23
N ALA A 134 0.41 -6.49 -1.03
CA ALA A 134 0.17 -5.79 0.21
C ALA A 134 1.46 -5.64 1.00
N GLY A 135 1.65 -4.48 1.61
CA GLY A 135 2.76 -4.23 2.52
C GLY A 135 2.44 -4.62 3.95
N LEU A 136 3.44 -4.52 4.82
CA LEU A 136 3.37 -4.86 6.22
C LEU A 136 2.15 -4.23 6.91
N GLY A 137 1.38 -5.05 7.61
CA GLY A 137 0.14 -4.67 8.31
C GLY A 137 -1.12 -4.70 7.47
N MET A 138 -1.01 -5.03 6.16
CA MET A 138 -2.11 -5.21 5.22
C MET A 138 -2.12 -6.62 4.60
N GLU A 139 -1.31 -7.53 5.14
CA GLU A 139 -1.15 -8.88 4.63
C GLU A 139 -2.49 -9.61 4.60
N GLY A 140 -2.69 -10.41 3.57
CA GLY A 140 -3.92 -11.14 3.32
C GLY A 140 -4.98 -10.38 2.52
N LEU A 141 -4.94 -9.04 2.47
CA LEU A 141 -5.81 -8.26 1.59
C LEU A 141 -5.48 -8.48 0.10
N ASP A 142 -4.20 -8.66 -0.22
CA ASP A 142 -3.72 -9.00 -1.56
C ASP A 142 -4.32 -10.32 -2.06
N SER A 143 -4.20 -11.37 -1.27
CA SER A 143 -4.70 -12.70 -1.60
C SER A 143 -6.23 -12.74 -1.68
N ASN A 144 -6.91 -12.05 -0.75
CA ASN A 144 -8.36 -11.92 -0.76
C ASN A 144 -8.83 -11.16 -2.00
N PHE A 145 -8.23 -10.01 -2.30
CA PHE A 145 -8.62 -9.19 -3.44
C PHE A 145 -8.33 -9.89 -4.77
N ALA A 146 -7.14 -10.46 -4.95
CA ALA A 146 -6.80 -11.23 -6.15
C ALA A 146 -7.74 -12.44 -6.34
N GLY A 147 -8.08 -13.14 -5.25
CA GLY A 147 -9.04 -14.24 -5.26
C GLY A 147 -10.44 -13.82 -5.71
N SER A 148 -10.92 -12.69 -5.17
CA SER A 148 -12.21 -12.11 -5.53
C SER A 148 -12.24 -11.64 -7.00
N LEU A 149 -11.17 -11.02 -7.48
CA LEU A 149 -11.04 -10.63 -8.89
C LEU A 149 -11.07 -11.85 -9.82
N ARG A 150 -10.40 -12.95 -9.45
CA ARG A 150 -10.49 -14.21 -10.23
C ARG A 150 -11.91 -14.77 -10.26
N ALA A 151 -12.63 -14.73 -9.14
CA ALA A 151 -14.04 -15.14 -9.10
C ALA A 151 -14.91 -14.31 -10.07
N LEU A 152 -14.57 -13.03 -10.29
CA LEU A 152 -15.21 -12.16 -11.28
C LEU A 152 -14.68 -12.36 -12.73
N GLY A 153 -13.78 -13.33 -12.97
CA GLY A 153 -13.23 -13.65 -14.28
C GLY A 153 -12.04 -12.79 -14.72
N PHE A 154 -11.39 -12.08 -13.78
CA PHE A 154 -10.15 -11.35 -14.06
C PHE A 154 -8.94 -12.26 -13.91
N LEU A 155 -7.92 -12.05 -14.72
CA LEU A 155 -6.62 -12.69 -14.58
C LEU A 155 -5.83 -11.95 -13.50
N ALA A 156 -5.87 -12.44 -12.26
CA ALA A 156 -5.35 -11.76 -11.10
C ALA A 156 -4.51 -12.65 -10.19
N TRP A 157 -3.39 -12.15 -9.69
CA TRP A 157 -2.49 -12.85 -8.77
C TRP A 157 -2.14 -11.97 -7.56
N ALA A 158 -2.01 -12.61 -6.40
CA ALA A 158 -1.31 -12.00 -5.27
C ALA A 158 0.20 -12.21 -5.45
N ALA A 159 0.96 -11.15 -5.21
CA ALA A 159 2.42 -11.18 -5.23
C ALA A 159 2.98 -10.81 -3.86
N PRO A 160 4.09 -11.43 -3.43
CA PRO A 160 4.76 -11.02 -2.20
C PRO A 160 5.23 -9.56 -2.28
N GLU A 161 5.38 -8.94 -1.11
CA GLU A 161 5.95 -7.59 -1.00
C GLU A 161 7.35 -7.54 -1.64
N GLY A 162 7.61 -6.52 -2.44
CA GLY A 162 8.87 -6.33 -3.14
C GLY A 162 8.83 -6.77 -4.60
N ILE A 163 10.02 -6.90 -5.20
CA ILE A 163 10.16 -7.34 -6.59
C ILE A 163 10.07 -8.86 -6.65
N SER A 164 9.00 -9.36 -7.20
CA SER A 164 8.72 -10.77 -7.44
C SER A 164 8.68 -11.08 -8.94
N ARG A 165 8.47 -12.34 -9.29
CA ARG A 165 8.32 -12.76 -10.68
C ARG A 165 7.12 -12.08 -11.35
N GLU A 166 6.00 -12.02 -10.65
CA GLU A 166 4.75 -11.42 -11.14
C GLU A 166 4.94 -9.93 -11.44
N ILE A 167 5.75 -9.24 -10.61
CA ILE A 167 6.12 -7.83 -10.83
C ILE A 167 7.00 -7.68 -12.08
N LEU A 168 7.93 -8.59 -12.31
CA LEU A 168 8.82 -8.54 -13.49
C LEU A 168 8.08 -8.77 -14.81
N GLU A 169 6.94 -9.45 -14.79
CA GLU A 169 6.09 -9.75 -15.95
C GLU A 169 5.11 -8.60 -16.30
N LEU A 170 5.07 -7.51 -15.52
CA LEU A 170 4.23 -6.35 -15.81
C LEU A 170 4.59 -5.68 -17.14
N ASP A 171 3.57 -5.29 -17.89
CA ASP A 171 3.64 -4.55 -19.15
C ASP A 171 2.59 -3.43 -19.21
N ASP A 172 2.40 -2.81 -20.36
CA ASP A 172 1.47 -1.70 -20.59
C ASP A 172 -0.01 -2.10 -20.59
N ARG A 173 -0.33 -3.43 -20.53
CA ARG A 173 -1.68 -3.98 -20.41
C ARG A 173 -1.96 -4.51 -19.02
N SER A 174 -0.99 -4.39 -18.14
CA SER A 174 -1.04 -4.87 -16.77
C SER A 174 -1.45 -3.76 -15.80
N VAL A 175 -2.05 -4.15 -14.67
CA VAL A 175 -2.29 -3.25 -13.53
C VAL A 175 -1.62 -3.81 -12.29
N LEU A 176 -0.81 -2.99 -11.64
CA LEU A 176 -0.32 -3.24 -10.29
C LEU A 176 -1.26 -2.58 -9.29
N VAL A 177 -1.84 -3.39 -8.42
CA VAL A 177 -2.55 -2.93 -7.22
C VAL A 177 -1.62 -3.02 -6.03
N SER A 178 -1.38 -1.89 -5.37
CA SER A 178 -0.51 -1.81 -4.20
C SER A 178 -1.30 -1.36 -2.98
N ILE A 179 -1.38 -2.23 -1.97
CA ILE A 179 -2.12 -2.00 -0.73
C ILE A 179 -1.10 -1.71 0.37
N GLY A 180 -1.07 -0.48 0.88
CA GLY A 180 -0.10 -0.06 1.88
C GLY A 180 -0.74 0.62 3.08
N GLY A 181 -0.34 0.19 4.29
CA GLY A 181 -0.64 0.88 5.53
C GLY A 181 0.33 2.03 5.76
N HIS A 182 1.02 2.00 6.90
CA HIS A 182 2.05 2.98 7.26
C HIS A 182 3.46 2.60 6.77
N TYR A 183 3.65 1.39 6.24
CA TYR A 183 4.94 0.85 5.82
C TYR A 183 4.97 0.68 4.31
N TYR A 184 5.85 1.41 3.63
CA TYR A 184 5.85 1.51 2.16
C TYR A 184 7.15 1.03 1.51
N SER A 185 8.18 0.71 2.31
CA SER A 185 9.53 0.47 1.79
C SER A 185 9.61 -0.63 0.74
N GLY A 186 8.90 -1.74 0.96
CA GLY A 186 8.84 -2.85 0.03
C GLY A 186 7.96 -2.59 -1.20
N LEU A 187 7.02 -1.64 -1.11
CA LEU A 187 6.07 -1.34 -2.18
C LEU A 187 6.61 -0.33 -3.22
N LEU A 188 7.53 0.57 -2.83
CA LEU A 188 8.02 1.64 -3.72
C LEU A 188 8.85 1.13 -4.89
N GLY A 189 9.59 0.05 -4.71
CA GLY A 189 10.36 -0.60 -5.78
C GLY A 189 9.46 -1.12 -6.90
N PRO A 190 8.48 -1.99 -6.60
CA PRO A 190 7.46 -2.47 -7.52
C PRO A 190 6.69 -1.35 -8.24
N LEU A 191 6.24 -0.33 -7.52
CA LEU A 191 5.53 0.81 -8.10
C LEU A 191 6.38 1.56 -9.14
N ARG A 192 7.65 1.78 -8.82
CA ARG A 192 8.60 2.40 -9.75
C ARG A 192 8.82 1.55 -10.98
N TYR A 193 8.93 0.24 -10.80
CA TYR A 193 9.08 -0.71 -11.89
C TYR A 193 7.84 -0.74 -12.77
N ALA A 194 6.64 -0.82 -12.20
CA ALA A 194 5.37 -0.78 -12.94
C ALA A 194 5.28 0.47 -13.82
N ARG A 195 5.63 1.65 -13.28
CA ARG A 195 5.67 2.90 -14.07
C ARG A 195 6.69 2.86 -15.21
N ALA A 196 7.86 2.26 -15.01
CA ALA A 196 8.87 2.10 -16.06
C ALA A 196 8.41 1.13 -17.18
N ARG A 197 7.43 0.26 -16.89
CA ARG A 197 6.81 -0.67 -17.84
C ARG A 197 5.51 -0.13 -18.45
N ASN A 198 5.11 1.10 -18.12
CA ASN A 198 3.83 1.72 -18.45
C ASN A 198 2.59 0.94 -17.96
N ALA A 199 2.75 0.10 -16.95
CA ALA A 199 1.65 -0.57 -16.29
C ALA A 199 0.77 0.44 -15.56
N GLY A 200 -0.54 0.19 -15.50
CA GLY A 200 -1.46 0.93 -14.68
C GLY A 200 -1.18 0.71 -13.20
N VAL A 201 -1.44 1.68 -12.36
CA VAL A 201 -1.18 1.59 -10.92
C VAL A 201 -2.40 2.05 -10.12
N LEU A 202 -2.95 1.12 -9.33
CA LEU A 202 -3.96 1.40 -8.31
C LEU A 202 -3.31 1.33 -6.93
N VAL A 203 -3.49 2.37 -6.14
CA VAL A 203 -3.03 2.41 -4.74
C VAL A 203 -4.21 2.42 -3.79
N LEU A 204 -4.18 1.55 -2.78
CA LEU A 204 -5.05 1.60 -1.61
C LEU A 204 -4.19 1.85 -0.37
N THR A 205 -4.54 2.84 0.45
CA THR A 205 -3.69 3.25 1.57
C THR A 205 -4.50 3.84 2.72
N GLU A 206 -3.90 3.86 3.91
CA GLU A 206 -4.44 4.54 5.08
C GLU A 206 -4.09 6.04 5.11
N ASP A 207 -3.09 6.46 4.31
CA ASP A 207 -2.51 7.80 4.37
C ASP A 207 -2.62 8.51 3.02
N GLU A 208 -3.31 9.65 3.02
CA GLU A 208 -3.45 10.50 1.84
C GLU A 208 -2.11 11.07 1.36
N THR A 209 -1.13 11.20 2.26
CA THR A 209 0.21 11.71 1.98
C THR A 209 1.21 10.62 1.64
N ALA A 210 0.76 9.37 1.51
CA ALA A 210 1.61 8.22 1.21
C ALA A 210 2.54 8.48 0.02
N PRO A 211 3.82 8.12 0.10
CA PRO A 211 4.79 8.30 -0.98
C PRO A 211 4.44 7.50 -2.23
N MET A 212 3.53 6.52 -2.14
CA MET A 212 2.99 5.77 -3.26
C MET A 212 2.14 6.63 -4.21
N ARG A 213 1.56 7.74 -3.73
CA ARG A 213 0.71 8.65 -4.49
C ARG A 213 1.31 9.11 -5.83
N GLN A 214 2.62 9.37 -5.84
CA GLN A 214 3.32 9.83 -7.05
C GLN A 214 3.32 8.81 -8.19
N TYR A 215 3.00 7.55 -7.90
CA TYR A 215 2.96 6.47 -8.89
C TYR A 215 1.53 6.09 -9.29
N ALA A 216 0.50 6.55 -8.56
CA ALA A 216 -0.87 6.12 -8.71
C ALA A 216 -1.57 6.78 -9.91
N ASP A 217 -2.30 5.99 -10.70
CA ASP A 217 -3.32 6.46 -11.65
C ASP A 217 -4.67 6.63 -10.93
N ALA A 218 -4.94 5.76 -9.95
CA ALA A 218 -6.06 5.89 -9.02
C ALA A 218 -5.58 5.59 -7.59
N MET A 219 -6.10 6.33 -6.60
CA MET A 219 -5.72 6.16 -5.19
C MET A 219 -6.95 6.24 -4.30
N LEU A 220 -7.22 5.15 -3.59
CA LEU A 220 -8.28 5.02 -2.59
C LEU A 220 -7.66 5.15 -1.18
N VAL A 221 -8.24 5.99 -0.35
CA VAL A 221 -7.74 6.28 1.00
C VAL A 221 -8.78 5.95 2.05
N GLY A 222 -8.44 5.06 2.99
CA GLY A 222 -9.31 4.70 4.11
C GLY A 222 -8.52 4.59 5.40
N LYS A 223 -8.94 5.26 6.45
CA LYS A 223 -8.24 5.24 7.74
C LYS A 223 -8.41 3.88 8.42
N GLY A 224 -7.31 3.15 8.54
CA GLY A 224 -7.27 1.82 9.14
C GLY A 224 -7.62 0.67 8.19
N LEU A 225 -7.15 -0.52 8.55
CA LEU A 225 -7.34 -1.76 7.79
C LEU A 225 -8.79 -2.01 7.37
N ALA A 226 -9.74 -1.77 8.28
CA ALA A 226 -11.16 -2.01 8.02
C ALA A 226 -11.71 -1.08 6.92
N ALA A 227 -11.29 0.20 6.89
CA ALA A 227 -11.71 1.15 5.87
C ALA A 227 -11.11 0.79 4.50
N VAL A 228 -9.85 0.35 4.45
CA VAL A 228 -9.21 -0.15 3.22
C VAL A 228 -9.94 -1.39 2.71
N ALA A 229 -10.29 -2.34 3.59
CA ALA A 229 -11.06 -3.54 3.23
C ALA A 229 -12.46 -3.19 2.68
N VAL A 230 -13.13 -2.17 3.25
CA VAL A 230 -14.43 -1.68 2.73
C VAL A 230 -14.27 -1.06 1.34
N LEU A 231 -13.20 -0.31 1.08
CA LEU A 231 -12.93 0.23 -0.26
C LEU A 231 -12.68 -0.87 -1.29
N ILE A 232 -11.97 -1.94 -0.92
CA ILE A 232 -11.82 -3.15 -1.75
C ILE A 232 -13.19 -3.75 -2.04
N THR A 233 -14.02 -3.94 -1.02
CA THR A 233 -15.38 -4.50 -1.17
C THR A 233 -16.25 -3.63 -2.07
N ALA A 234 -16.19 -2.31 -1.92
CA ALA A 234 -16.92 -1.37 -2.77
C ALA A 234 -16.48 -1.49 -4.24
N LEU A 235 -15.17 -1.56 -4.49
CA LEU A 235 -14.62 -1.72 -5.83
C LEU A 235 -15.04 -3.05 -6.46
N LEU A 236 -14.98 -4.15 -5.70
CA LEU A 236 -15.47 -5.46 -6.16
C LEU A 236 -16.96 -5.41 -6.50
N SER A 237 -17.78 -4.75 -5.68
CA SER A 237 -19.23 -4.60 -5.96
C SER A 237 -19.51 -3.80 -7.23
N VAL A 238 -18.69 -2.78 -7.53
CA VAL A 238 -18.80 -2.02 -8.79
C VAL A 238 -18.37 -2.87 -9.98
N LEU A 239 -17.27 -3.62 -9.84
CA LEU A 239 -16.81 -4.55 -10.87
C LEU A 239 -17.85 -5.64 -11.16
N GLU A 240 -18.41 -6.27 -10.13
CA GLU A 240 -19.44 -7.31 -10.25
C GLU A 240 -20.67 -6.81 -11.02
N LYS A 241 -21.22 -5.66 -10.64
CA LYS A 241 -22.38 -5.06 -11.32
C LYS A 241 -22.16 -4.78 -12.81
N ASN A 242 -20.91 -4.52 -13.21
CA ASN A 242 -20.57 -4.14 -14.58
C ASN A 242 -19.87 -5.27 -15.36
N SER A 243 -19.59 -6.42 -14.74
CA SER A 243 -18.92 -7.57 -15.37
C SER A 243 -19.87 -8.73 -15.68
N GLY A 244 -21.18 -8.50 -15.74
CA GLY A 244 -22.21 -9.54 -15.82
C GLY A 244 -21.92 -10.65 -16.84
N SER A 245 -21.57 -10.31 -18.09
CA SER A 245 -21.26 -11.31 -19.13
C SER A 245 -19.95 -12.08 -18.86
N ARG A 246 -18.95 -11.44 -18.28
CA ARG A 246 -17.67 -12.09 -17.92
C ARG A 246 -17.85 -13.05 -16.76
N LEU A 247 -18.60 -12.64 -15.75
CA LEU A 247 -18.92 -13.45 -14.58
C LEU A 247 -19.74 -14.68 -14.98
N GLU A 248 -20.80 -14.50 -15.80
CA GLU A 248 -21.63 -15.60 -16.30
C GLU A 248 -20.82 -16.62 -17.11
N ALA A 249 -19.93 -16.14 -18.00
CA ALA A 249 -19.07 -17.01 -18.77
C ALA A 249 -18.11 -17.82 -17.87
N ASN A 250 -17.50 -17.18 -16.87
CA ASN A 250 -16.58 -17.83 -15.95
C ASN A 250 -17.29 -18.86 -15.06
N LEU A 251 -18.50 -18.56 -14.57
CA LEU A 251 -19.32 -19.51 -13.80
C LEU A 251 -19.75 -20.70 -14.65
N ALA A 252 -20.17 -20.48 -15.90
CA ALA A 252 -20.54 -21.54 -16.80
C ALA A 252 -19.35 -22.49 -17.11
N GLU A 253 -18.15 -21.94 -17.28
CA GLU A 253 -16.94 -22.74 -17.48
C GLU A 253 -16.57 -23.55 -16.23
N LEU A 254 -16.66 -22.95 -15.03
CA LEU A 254 -16.44 -23.62 -13.76
C LEU A 254 -17.46 -24.76 -13.55
N ASP A 255 -18.74 -24.51 -13.81
CA ASP A 255 -19.79 -25.52 -13.70
C ASP A 255 -19.57 -26.69 -14.68
N ALA A 256 -19.13 -26.37 -15.90
CA ALA A 256 -18.77 -27.42 -16.89
C ALA A 256 -17.59 -28.28 -16.38
N LEU A 257 -16.53 -27.66 -15.85
CA LEU A 257 -15.39 -28.37 -15.29
C LEU A 257 -15.76 -29.18 -14.04
N HIS A 258 -16.59 -28.64 -13.16
CA HIS A 258 -17.10 -29.37 -12.00
C HIS A 258 -17.92 -30.59 -12.39
N GLY A 259 -18.74 -30.49 -13.44
CA GLY A 259 -19.49 -31.62 -14.00
C GLY A 259 -18.58 -32.68 -14.64
N GLU A 260 -17.53 -32.25 -15.36
CA GLU A 260 -16.58 -33.17 -16.02
C GLU A 260 -15.70 -33.92 -15.01
N TYR A 261 -15.22 -33.22 -13.96
CA TYR A 261 -14.26 -33.79 -12.99
C TYR A 261 -14.91 -34.30 -11.70
N HIS A 262 -16.25 -34.27 -11.58
CA HIS A 262 -17.00 -34.71 -10.38
C HIS A 262 -16.47 -34.11 -9.07
N THR A 263 -16.06 -32.84 -9.06
CA THR A 263 -15.39 -32.20 -7.95
C THR A 263 -16.31 -31.98 -6.74
N TYR A 264 -17.63 -32.09 -6.89
CA TYR A 264 -18.64 -32.05 -5.83
C TYR A 264 -19.63 -33.21 -5.97
N GLU A 265 -19.24 -34.42 -5.56
CA GLU A 265 -20.22 -35.44 -5.20
C GLU A 265 -20.71 -35.12 -3.79
N PHE A 266 -21.84 -34.42 -3.65
CA PHE A 266 -22.62 -34.52 -2.43
C PHE A 266 -23.20 -35.94 -2.42
N THR A 267 -22.55 -36.82 -1.64
CA THR A 267 -23.20 -38.10 -1.28
C THR A 267 -24.42 -37.74 -0.44
N GLU A 268 -25.60 -37.82 -1.04
CA GLU A 268 -26.86 -37.89 -0.28
C GLU A 268 -26.79 -39.15 0.59
N ASN A 269 -26.63 -38.95 1.91
CA ASN A 269 -26.90 -39.96 2.92
C ASN A 269 -28.24 -39.66 3.59
#